data_6e4c9a7f4641e47c275a6d9e830d2d20
#
_entry.id   6e4c9a7f4641e47c275a6d9e830d2d20
#
_cell.length_a   1.000
_cell.length_b   1.000
_cell.length_c   1.000
_cell.angle_alpha   90.00
_cell.angle_beta   90.00
_cell.angle_gamma   90.00
#
_symmetry.space_group_name_H-M   'P 1'
#
loop_
_entity.id
_entity.type
_entity.pdbx_description
1 polymer ?
#
loop_
_entity_poly.entity_id
_entity_poly.type
_entity_poly.pdbx_seq_one_letter_code
_entity_poly.pdbx_strand_id
1 'polypeptide(L)'
;IKKSTIKNKKKLDFKENQILNKIIVETPPDNFDCDLSTNIALILAKKTNQNPRKIAEKIKVILIHEIKHFSSIDIAGPGFLNIKLSDDAWFYVIKNIEKNKKNFGSNKKNHKYNIEFVSANPTGPLHIGHCRGAIFGDVLSNSLLFNGNKVIKEYYINDYGNQIKNFVESVYLRIREITVSYTHL
;
A
#
# COMPACT_ATOMS: atom_id res chain seq x y z
N ILE A 1 -2.78 7.93 -18.10
CA ILE A 1 -3.11 9.35 -17.89
C ILE A 1 -1.84 10.17 -17.76
N LYS A 2 -1.03 10.03 -16.68
CA LYS A 2 0.18 10.87 -16.44
C LYS A 2 1.13 10.89 -17.66
N LYS A 3 1.41 9.74 -18.28
CA LYS A 3 2.30 9.65 -19.45
C LYS A 3 1.74 10.43 -20.65
N SER A 4 0.45 10.29 -20.95
CA SER A 4 -0.22 11.02 -22.03
C SER A 4 -0.20 12.53 -21.78
N THR A 5 -0.43 12.94 -20.53
CA THR A 5 -0.36 14.34 -20.13
C THR A 5 1.04 14.93 -20.33
N ILE A 6 2.08 14.19 -19.98
CA ILE A 6 3.47 14.59 -20.20
C ILE A 6 3.77 14.77 -21.69
N LYS A 7 3.33 13.84 -22.50
CA LYS A 7 3.53 13.88 -23.97
C LYS A 7 2.87 15.12 -24.61
N ASN A 8 1.73 15.56 -24.05
CA ASN A 8 0.95 16.67 -24.56
C ASN A 8 1.15 18.00 -23.80
N LYS A 9 2.27 18.18 -23.09
CA LYS A 9 2.57 19.39 -22.31
C LYS A 9 2.36 20.69 -23.05
N LYS A 10 2.80 20.77 -24.30
CA LYS A 10 2.66 21.98 -25.15
C LYS A 10 1.18 22.31 -25.42
N LYS A 11 0.34 21.31 -25.66
CA LYS A 11 -1.11 21.48 -25.89
C LYS A 11 -1.86 21.89 -24.62
N LEU A 12 -1.36 21.47 -23.47
CA LEU A 12 -1.95 21.72 -22.14
C LEU A 12 -1.30 22.91 -21.41
N ASP A 13 -0.32 23.55 -22.05
CA ASP A 13 0.35 24.78 -21.58
C ASP A 13 0.92 24.70 -20.16
N PHE A 14 1.64 23.61 -19.84
CA PHE A 14 2.33 23.50 -18.54
C PHE A 14 3.78 23.03 -18.71
N LYS A 15 4.66 23.47 -17.80
CA LYS A 15 6.12 23.21 -17.89
C LYS A 15 6.62 22.21 -16.84
N GLU A 16 6.05 22.21 -15.66
CA GLU A 16 6.59 21.49 -14.50
C GLU A 16 6.05 20.07 -14.36
N ASN A 17 6.97 19.08 -14.19
CA ASN A 17 6.59 17.67 -13.96
C ASN A 17 6.12 17.40 -12.53
N GLN A 18 6.54 18.22 -11.54
CA GLN A 18 6.20 17.99 -10.12
C GLN A 18 4.69 18.06 -9.86
N ILE A 19 3.95 18.79 -10.68
CA ILE A 19 2.49 18.88 -10.59
C ILE A 19 1.83 17.52 -10.78
N LEU A 20 2.40 16.67 -11.59
CA LEU A 20 1.84 15.35 -11.92
C LEU A 20 1.79 14.41 -10.72
N ASN A 21 2.56 14.68 -9.66
CA ASN A 21 2.49 13.92 -8.41
C ASN A 21 1.20 14.18 -7.62
N LYS A 22 0.54 15.32 -7.85
CA LYS A 22 -0.73 15.69 -7.22
C LYS A 22 -1.95 15.14 -7.97
N ILE A 23 -1.75 14.55 -9.15
CA ILE A 23 -2.82 13.92 -9.91
C ILE A 23 -3.18 12.61 -9.24
N ILE A 24 -4.43 12.50 -8.85
CA ILE A 24 -5.05 11.32 -8.26
C ILE A 24 -5.91 10.66 -9.33
N VAL A 25 -5.88 9.34 -9.38
CA VAL A 25 -6.82 8.49 -10.12
C VAL A 25 -7.36 7.51 -9.11
N GLU A 26 -8.65 7.53 -8.89
CA GLU A 26 -9.32 6.74 -7.85
C GLU A 26 -10.63 6.15 -8.37
N THR A 27 -11.14 5.15 -7.69
CA THR A 27 -12.49 4.63 -7.93
C THR A 27 -13.48 5.66 -7.40
N PRO A 28 -14.45 6.11 -8.23
CA PRO A 28 -15.46 7.04 -7.79
C PRO A 28 -16.41 6.39 -6.77
N PRO A 29 -17.18 7.18 -6.00
CA PRO A 29 -18.29 6.67 -5.21
C PRO A 29 -19.32 5.91 -6.07
N ASP A 30 -20.02 4.93 -5.48
CA ASP A 30 -20.94 4.01 -6.16
C ASP A 30 -22.11 4.67 -6.91
N ASN A 31 -22.41 5.93 -6.62
CA ASN A 31 -23.44 6.70 -7.28
C ASN A 31 -23.06 7.24 -8.67
N PHE A 32 -21.83 7.02 -9.13
CA PHE A 32 -21.36 7.42 -10.45
C PHE A 32 -21.19 6.19 -11.37
N ASP A 33 -21.82 6.21 -12.53
CA ASP A 33 -21.64 5.14 -13.55
C ASP A 33 -20.31 5.36 -14.32
N CYS A 34 -19.19 5.17 -13.60
CA CYS A 34 -17.86 5.22 -14.16
C CYS A 34 -16.87 4.40 -13.31
N ASP A 35 -15.79 3.92 -13.92
CA ASP A 35 -14.83 3.03 -13.28
C ASP A 35 -13.70 3.80 -12.57
N LEU A 36 -13.32 4.97 -13.11
CA LEU A 36 -12.24 5.79 -12.59
C LEU A 36 -12.62 7.26 -12.60
N SER A 37 -12.13 8.01 -11.62
CA SER A 37 -12.21 9.47 -11.55
C SER A 37 -10.84 10.09 -11.38
N THR A 38 -10.62 11.30 -11.95
CA THR A 38 -9.36 12.01 -11.79
C THR A 38 -9.53 13.52 -11.69
N ASN A 39 -8.70 14.13 -10.86
CA ASN A 39 -8.63 15.57 -10.62
C ASN A 39 -7.66 16.31 -11.56
N ILE A 40 -7.17 15.67 -12.61
CA ILE A 40 -6.09 16.19 -13.46
C ILE A 40 -6.36 17.59 -14.02
N ALA A 41 -7.60 17.86 -14.46
CA ALA A 41 -7.94 19.16 -15.03
C ALA A 41 -7.94 20.27 -13.97
N LEU A 42 -8.37 19.99 -12.76
CA LEU A 42 -8.33 20.93 -11.64
C LEU A 42 -6.88 21.31 -11.27
N ILE A 43 -6.01 20.30 -11.24
CA ILE A 43 -4.60 20.52 -10.93
C ILE A 43 -3.91 21.37 -12.00
N LEU A 44 -4.16 21.10 -13.27
CA LEU A 44 -3.58 21.86 -14.39
C LEU A 44 -4.19 23.27 -14.47
N ALA A 45 -5.50 23.41 -14.25
CA ALA A 45 -6.20 24.70 -14.28
C ALA A 45 -5.64 25.67 -13.23
N LYS A 46 -5.40 25.18 -12.02
CA LYS A 46 -4.80 25.99 -10.95
C LYS A 46 -3.42 26.54 -11.35
N LYS A 47 -2.65 25.80 -12.13
CA LYS A 47 -1.30 26.19 -12.53
C LYS A 47 -1.27 27.08 -13.77
N THR A 48 -2.16 26.84 -14.72
CA THR A 48 -2.23 27.61 -15.97
C THR A 48 -3.14 28.82 -15.86
N ASN A 49 -3.76 29.02 -14.70
CA ASN A 49 -4.76 30.08 -14.43
C ASN A 49 -5.90 30.10 -15.48
N GLN A 50 -6.30 28.91 -15.94
CA GLN A 50 -7.36 28.72 -16.92
C GLN A 50 -8.60 28.08 -16.27
N ASN A 51 -9.75 28.20 -16.95
CA ASN A 51 -10.98 27.55 -16.48
C ASN A 51 -10.82 26.01 -16.47
N PRO A 52 -11.08 25.35 -15.31
CA PRO A 52 -10.91 23.89 -15.19
C PRO A 52 -11.71 23.08 -16.20
N ARG A 53 -12.95 23.49 -16.52
CA ARG A 53 -13.78 22.77 -17.50
C ARG A 53 -13.19 22.86 -18.91
N LYS A 54 -12.64 24.02 -19.32
CA LYS A 54 -11.95 24.13 -20.62
C LYS A 54 -10.72 23.23 -20.71
N ILE A 55 -9.98 23.09 -19.63
CA ILE A 55 -8.85 22.16 -19.55
C ILE A 55 -9.34 20.72 -19.57
N ALA A 56 -10.43 20.41 -18.86
CA ALA A 56 -11.03 19.08 -18.86
C ALA A 56 -11.45 18.65 -20.28
N GLU A 57 -12.05 19.53 -21.08
CA GLU A 57 -12.39 19.24 -22.48
C GLU A 57 -11.15 18.91 -23.32
N LYS A 58 -10.08 19.70 -23.19
CA LYS A 58 -8.82 19.42 -23.89
C LYS A 58 -8.23 18.08 -23.51
N ILE A 59 -8.24 17.77 -22.22
CA ILE A 59 -7.70 16.50 -21.70
C ILE A 59 -8.57 15.33 -22.12
N LYS A 60 -9.90 15.44 -22.08
CA LYS A 60 -10.85 14.44 -22.57
C LYS A 60 -10.52 14.00 -23.98
N VAL A 61 -10.38 14.96 -24.90
CA VAL A 61 -10.05 14.69 -26.31
C VAL A 61 -8.71 13.95 -26.44
N ILE A 62 -7.68 14.39 -25.70
CA ILE A 62 -6.36 13.76 -25.72
C ILE A 62 -6.41 12.33 -25.20
N LEU A 63 -7.07 12.12 -24.06
CA LEU A 63 -7.10 10.80 -23.40
C LEU A 63 -7.91 9.78 -24.21
N ILE A 64 -9.06 10.14 -24.76
CA ILE A 64 -9.85 9.24 -25.61
C ILE A 64 -9.04 8.85 -26.85
N HIS A 65 -8.33 9.78 -27.46
CA HIS A 65 -7.55 9.49 -28.66
C HIS A 65 -6.31 8.62 -28.36
N GLU A 66 -5.64 8.83 -27.22
CA GLU A 66 -4.39 8.14 -26.91
C GLU A 66 -4.56 6.82 -26.15
N ILE A 67 -5.65 6.65 -25.39
CA ILE A 67 -5.85 5.49 -24.53
C ILE A 67 -7.05 4.69 -25.03
N LYS A 68 -6.78 3.68 -25.85
CA LYS A 68 -7.80 2.81 -26.47
C LYS A 68 -8.69 2.05 -25.45
N HIS A 69 -8.24 1.93 -24.21
CA HIS A 69 -8.98 1.26 -23.13
C HIS A 69 -10.04 2.12 -22.46
N PHE A 70 -10.19 3.39 -22.88
CA PHE A 70 -11.25 4.27 -22.39
C PHE A 70 -12.43 4.24 -23.37
N SER A 71 -13.62 3.84 -22.90
CA SER A 71 -14.84 3.83 -23.71
C SER A 71 -15.49 5.21 -23.75
N SER A 72 -15.56 5.89 -22.61
CA SER A 72 -16.07 7.26 -22.50
C SER A 72 -15.37 8.04 -21.39
N ILE A 73 -15.44 9.36 -21.49
CA ILE A 73 -14.99 10.28 -20.44
C ILE A 73 -16.03 11.37 -20.29
N ASP A 74 -16.54 11.57 -19.09
CA ASP A 74 -17.48 12.61 -18.73
C ASP A 74 -16.86 13.64 -17.79
N ILE A 75 -17.28 14.89 -17.92
CA ILE A 75 -16.79 15.97 -17.08
C ILE A 75 -17.81 16.25 -16.00
N ALA A 76 -17.41 15.98 -14.75
CA ALA A 76 -18.25 16.16 -13.57
C ALA A 76 -17.82 17.40 -12.75
N GLY A 77 -18.79 18.06 -12.17
CA GLY A 77 -18.60 19.21 -11.28
C GLY A 77 -17.70 20.30 -11.88
N PRO A 78 -16.70 20.78 -11.13
CA PRO A 78 -15.82 21.86 -11.55
C PRO A 78 -14.76 21.45 -12.59
N GLY A 79 -14.64 20.14 -12.93
CA GLY A 79 -13.65 19.66 -13.91
C GLY A 79 -13.03 18.31 -13.55
N PHE A 80 -13.69 17.48 -12.74
CA PHE A 80 -13.33 16.08 -12.61
C PHE A 80 -13.58 15.34 -13.93
N LEU A 81 -12.73 14.40 -14.26
CA LEU A 81 -12.91 13.51 -15.40
C LEU A 81 -13.31 12.14 -14.88
N ASN A 82 -14.53 11.74 -15.17
CA ASN A 82 -15.08 10.43 -14.90
C ASN A 82 -14.89 9.55 -16.15
N ILE A 83 -14.24 8.42 -15.99
CA ILE A 83 -13.75 7.59 -17.08
C ILE A 83 -14.42 6.22 -16.99
N LYS A 84 -15.02 5.78 -18.09
CA LYS A 84 -15.53 4.42 -18.26
C LYS A 84 -14.53 3.60 -19.06
N LEU A 85 -14.20 2.42 -18.59
CA LEU A 85 -13.28 1.51 -19.25
C LEU A 85 -14.01 0.69 -20.31
N SER A 86 -13.32 0.30 -21.36
CA SER A 86 -13.83 -0.67 -22.34
C SER A 86 -13.71 -2.09 -21.80
N ASP A 87 -14.50 -3.03 -22.34
CA ASP A 87 -14.38 -4.46 -21.99
C ASP A 87 -12.96 -4.99 -22.29
N ASP A 88 -12.33 -4.50 -23.35
CA ASP A 88 -10.94 -4.85 -23.67
C ASP A 88 -9.96 -4.45 -22.58
N ALA A 89 -10.23 -3.37 -21.83
CA ALA A 89 -9.40 -2.98 -20.68
C ALA A 89 -9.46 -4.04 -19.59
N TRP A 90 -10.66 -4.53 -19.28
CA TRP A 90 -10.85 -5.58 -18.28
C TRP A 90 -10.22 -6.90 -18.71
N PHE A 91 -10.42 -7.32 -19.96
CA PHE A 91 -9.75 -8.50 -20.50
C PHE A 91 -8.23 -8.38 -20.47
N TYR A 92 -7.69 -7.21 -20.77
CA TYR A 92 -6.25 -6.97 -20.67
C TYR A 92 -5.74 -7.15 -19.24
N VAL A 93 -6.46 -6.62 -18.24
CA VAL A 93 -6.10 -6.78 -16.82
C VAL A 93 -6.17 -8.26 -16.40
N ILE A 94 -7.25 -8.97 -16.76
CA ILE A 94 -7.41 -10.39 -16.44
C ILE A 94 -6.28 -11.22 -17.04
N LYS A 95 -5.93 -11.02 -18.32
CA LYS A 95 -4.80 -11.69 -18.95
C LYS A 95 -3.47 -11.39 -18.26
N ASN A 96 -3.27 -10.16 -17.76
CA ASN A 96 -2.08 -9.79 -16.99
C ASN A 96 -2.04 -10.48 -15.62
N ILE A 97 -3.19 -10.61 -14.95
CA ILE A 97 -3.29 -11.37 -13.69
C ILE A 97 -2.91 -12.82 -13.95
N GLU A 98 -3.50 -13.45 -14.97
CA GLU A 98 -3.22 -14.83 -15.35
C GLU A 98 -1.73 -15.06 -15.67
N LYS A 99 -1.14 -14.16 -16.45
CA LYS A 99 0.28 -14.22 -16.84
C LYS A 99 1.23 -14.09 -15.64
N ASN A 100 0.97 -13.12 -14.76
CA ASN A 100 1.86 -12.80 -13.63
C ASN A 100 1.54 -13.62 -12.38
N LYS A 101 0.35 -14.21 -12.29
CA LYS A 101 -0.10 -15.05 -11.17
C LYS A 101 0.17 -14.36 -9.82
N LYS A 102 0.87 -15.05 -8.92
CA LYS A 102 1.25 -14.54 -7.60
C LYS A 102 2.16 -13.31 -7.61
N ASN A 103 2.74 -12.95 -8.74
CA ASN A 103 3.58 -11.76 -8.88
C ASN A 103 2.80 -10.53 -9.40
N PHE A 104 1.50 -10.68 -9.71
CA PHE A 104 0.67 -9.55 -10.14
C PHE A 104 0.59 -8.52 -9.02
N GLY A 105 0.85 -7.26 -9.33
CA GLY A 105 0.90 -6.16 -8.35
C GLY A 105 2.23 -5.99 -7.63
N SER A 106 3.20 -6.92 -7.81
CA SER A 106 4.52 -6.75 -7.22
C SER A 106 5.25 -5.51 -7.78
N ASN A 107 6.17 -4.98 -7.01
CA ASN A 107 6.92 -3.78 -7.35
C ASN A 107 8.43 -4.00 -7.15
N LYS A 108 9.28 -3.02 -7.51
CA LYS A 108 10.73 -3.05 -7.34
C LYS A 108 11.21 -1.76 -6.66
N LYS A 109 10.86 -1.57 -5.40
CA LYS A 109 11.27 -0.36 -4.65
C LYS A 109 12.69 -0.42 -4.10
N ASN A 110 13.16 -1.60 -3.72
CA ASN A 110 14.51 -1.87 -3.25
C ASN A 110 14.97 -1.07 -1.99
N HIS A 111 14.03 -0.64 -1.14
CA HIS A 111 14.38 -0.11 0.18
C HIS A 111 14.73 -1.24 1.14
N LYS A 112 15.46 -0.91 2.21
CA LYS A 112 15.80 -1.85 3.28
C LYS A 112 14.97 -1.51 4.52
N TYR A 113 14.36 -2.52 5.12
CA TYR A 113 13.60 -2.42 6.36
C TYR A 113 14.09 -3.45 7.36
N ASN A 114 14.20 -3.06 8.61
CA ASN A 114 14.28 -3.96 9.75
C ASN A 114 12.95 -3.87 10.50
N ILE A 115 12.28 -4.99 10.71
CA ILE A 115 10.96 -5.05 11.34
C ILE A 115 11.07 -5.97 12.56
N GLU A 116 11.08 -5.35 13.72
CA GLU A 116 10.99 -6.02 14.99
C GLU A 116 9.52 -6.25 15.35
N PHE A 117 9.17 -7.46 15.74
CA PHE A 117 7.81 -7.77 16.20
C PHE A 117 7.79 -8.98 17.14
N VAL A 118 6.71 -9.09 17.91
CA VAL A 118 6.51 -9.96 19.06
C VAL A 118 7.38 -9.51 20.23
N SER A 119 8.68 -9.79 20.22
CA SER A 119 9.68 -9.40 21.26
C SER A 119 9.15 -9.56 22.70
N ALA A 120 8.48 -10.69 22.95
CA ALA A 120 7.83 -10.95 24.24
C ALA A 120 8.83 -11.39 25.29
N ASN A 121 8.65 -10.93 26.53
CA ASN A 121 9.44 -11.39 27.69
C ASN A 121 9.14 -12.88 27.93
N PRO A 122 10.15 -13.72 28.22
CA PRO A 122 9.98 -15.16 28.44
C PRO A 122 9.49 -15.47 29.88
N THR A 123 8.51 -14.73 30.35
CA THR A 123 7.99 -14.82 31.74
C THR A 123 6.65 -15.55 31.83
N GLY A 124 6.17 -16.11 30.75
CA GLY A 124 4.94 -16.89 30.68
C GLY A 124 4.57 -17.27 29.24
N PRO A 125 3.47 -18.00 29.04
CA PRO A 125 3.01 -18.39 27.70
C PRO A 125 2.57 -17.18 26.88
N LEU A 126 2.72 -17.27 25.57
CA LEU A 126 2.22 -16.25 24.64
C LEU A 126 0.69 -16.18 24.74
N HIS A 127 0.16 -14.97 24.72
CA HIS A 127 -1.27 -14.70 24.73
C HIS A 127 -1.72 -13.97 23.47
N ILE A 128 -3.03 -13.75 23.31
CA ILE A 128 -3.65 -13.17 22.10
C ILE A 128 -3.04 -11.83 21.68
N GLY A 129 -2.57 -11.02 22.64
CA GLY A 129 -1.87 -9.76 22.35
C GLY A 129 -0.57 -9.99 21.58
N HIS A 130 0.21 -11.00 21.93
CA HIS A 130 1.43 -11.38 21.20
C HIS A 130 1.10 -11.92 19.82
N CYS A 131 0.04 -12.74 19.69
CA CYS A 131 -0.42 -13.24 18.38
C CYS A 131 -0.80 -12.11 17.43
N ARG A 132 -1.49 -11.08 17.92
CA ARG A 132 -1.82 -9.89 17.11
C ARG A 132 -0.54 -9.22 16.58
N GLY A 133 0.45 -9.00 17.43
CA GLY A 133 1.74 -8.42 17.04
C GLY A 133 2.48 -9.28 16.02
N ALA A 134 2.47 -10.61 16.20
CA ALA A 134 3.08 -11.57 15.31
C ALA A 134 2.47 -11.52 13.90
N ILE A 135 1.13 -11.60 13.81
CA ILE A 135 0.41 -11.56 12.55
C ILE A 135 0.64 -10.23 11.83
N PHE A 136 0.53 -9.10 12.55
CA PHE A 136 0.74 -7.79 11.96
C PHE A 136 2.17 -7.64 11.41
N GLY A 137 3.17 -7.99 12.20
CA GLY A 137 4.59 -7.88 11.79
C GLY A 137 4.93 -8.79 10.62
N ASP A 138 4.39 -10.01 10.60
CA ASP A 138 4.61 -10.94 9.49
C ASP A 138 3.93 -10.48 8.19
N VAL A 139 2.67 -10.06 8.24
CA VAL A 139 1.93 -9.54 7.07
C VAL A 139 2.59 -8.28 6.54
N LEU A 140 3.00 -7.34 7.41
CA LEU A 140 3.72 -6.13 6.99
C LEU A 140 5.03 -6.49 6.29
N SER A 141 5.82 -7.39 6.86
CA SER A 141 7.08 -7.86 6.29
C SER A 141 6.88 -8.49 4.92
N ASN A 142 5.89 -9.38 4.78
CA ASN A 142 5.58 -10.05 3.52
C ASN A 142 5.06 -9.05 2.46
N SER A 143 4.25 -8.06 2.86
CA SER A 143 3.78 -6.99 1.97
C SER A 143 4.92 -6.12 1.45
N LEU A 144 5.89 -5.79 2.30
CA LEU A 144 7.07 -5.04 1.90
C LEU A 144 7.98 -5.85 0.97
N LEU A 145 8.18 -7.15 1.24
CA LEU A 145 8.91 -8.06 0.36
C LEU A 145 8.23 -8.16 -1.01
N PHE A 146 6.90 -8.30 -1.05
CA PHE A 146 6.12 -8.33 -2.28
C PHE A 146 6.27 -7.04 -3.10
N ASN A 147 6.41 -5.91 -2.43
CA ASN A 147 6.72 -4.61 -3.06
C ASN A 147 8.19 -4.45 -3.49
N GLY A 148 8.99 -5.52 -3.44
CA GLY A 148 10.37 -5.54 -3.92
C GLY A 148 11.38 -4.87 -2.99
N ASN A 149 11.03 -4.71 -1.72
CA ASN A 149 11.96 -4.23 -0.70
C ASN A 149 12.76 -5.40 -0.10
N LYS A 150 13.85 -5.06 0.57
CA LYS A 150 14.61 -6.00 1.41
C LYS A 150 14.11 -5.87 2.85
N VAL A 151 13.73 -6.99 3.46
CA VAL A 151 13.20 -7.00 4.84
C VAL A 151 13.98 -7.99 5.67
N ILE A 152 14.43 -7.54 6.82
CA ILE A 152 14.97 -8.36 7.90
C ILE A 152 13.88 -8.41 8.97
N LYS A 153 13.47 -9.62 9.35
CA LYS A 153 12.57 -9.84 10.49
C LYS A 153 13.42 -10.04 11.72
N GLU A 154 13.14 -9.29 12.75
CA GLU A 154 13.89 -9.28 14.01
C GLU A 154 12.99 -9.62 15.18
N TYR A 155 13.53 -10.40 16.10
CA TYR A 155 12.93 -10.69 17.37
C TYR A 155 13.94 -10.34 18.48
N TYR A 156 13.58 -9.40 19.35
CA TYR A 156 14.43 -9.04 20.48
C TYR A 156 14.26 -10.06 21.60
N ILE A 157 15.34 -10.73 21.96
CA ILE A 157 15.37 -11.66 23.10
C ILE A 157 15.69 -10.87 24.35
N ASN A 158 14.72 -10.75 25.24
CA ASN A 158 14.91 -10.10 26.52
C ASN A 158 15.36 -11.12 27.59
N ASP A 159 16.64 -11.17 27.84
CA ASP A 159 17.29 -12.11 28.74
C ASP A 159 17.88 -11.43 29.99
N TYR A 160 17.51 -10.17 30.27
CA TYR A 160 18.06 -9.37 31.36
C TYR A 160 16.97 -8.62 32.14
N GLY A 161 17.30 -8.22 33.38
CA GLY A 161 16.43 -7.41 34.24
C GLY A 161 15.70 -8.20 35.35
N ASN A 162 14.95 -7.45 36.16
CA ASN A 162 14.31 -8.03 37.37
C ASN A 162 13.28 -9.13 37.07
N GLN A 163 12.55 -9.00 35.95
CA GLN A 163 11.58 -10.04 35.55
C GLN A 163 12.27 -11.36 35.22
N ILE A 164 13.40 -11.31 34.52
CA ILE A 164 14.17 -12.49 34.16
C ILE A 164 14.80 -13.10 35.43
N LYS A 165 15.34 -12.28 36.35
CA LYS A 165 15.85 -12.74 37.62
C LYS A 165 14.80 -13.50 38.44
N ASN A 166 13.61 -12.92 38.61
CA ASN A 166 12.50 -13.54 39.31
C ASN A 166 12.04 -14.85 38.62
N PHE A 167 12.04 -14.87 37.30
CA PHE A 167 11.71 -16.07 36.53
C PHE A 167 12.73 -17.19 36.77
N VAL A 168 14.03 -16.89 36.73
CA VAL A 168 15.11 -17.86 36.97
C VAL A 168 15.02 -18.39 38.41
N GLU A 169 14.77 -17.53 39.40
CA GLU A 169 14.58 -17.95 40.80
C GLU A 169 13.36 -18.88 40.94
N SER A 170 12.25 -18.57 40.28
CA SER A 170 11.06 -19.42 40.27
C SER A 170 11.32 -20.79 39.65
N VAL A 171 12.03 -20.84 38.52
CA VAL A 171 12.44 -22.10 37.87
C VAL A 171 13.36 -22.91 38.77
N TYR A 172 14.32 -22.25 39.39
CA TYR A 172 15.24 -22.93 40.36
C TYR A 172 14.49 -23.54 41.51
N LEU A 173 13.55 -22.84 42.13
CA LEU A 173 12.70 -23.36 43.21
C LEU A 173 11.88 -24.57 42.76
N ARG A 174 11.29 -24.52 41.54
CA ARG A 174 10.53 -25.65 41.00
C ARG A 174 11.41 -26.88 40.75
N ILE A 175 12.61 -26.68 40.23
CA ILE A 175 13.57 -27.78 40.06
C ILE A 175 13.90 -28.40 41.44
N ARG A 176 14.12 -27.59 42.46
CA ARG A 176 14.36 -28.09 43.83
C ARG A 176 13.19 -28.88 44.37
N GLU A 177 11.95 -28.40 44.18
CA GLU A 177 10.74 -29.13 44.58
C GLU A 177 10.65 -30.53 43.96
N ILE A 178 11.08 -30.67 42.69
CA ILE A 178 11.04 -31.95 41.99
C ILE A 178 12.19 -32.88 42.40
N THR A 179 13.36 -32.29 42.67
CA THR A 179 14.58 -33.08 42.96
C THR A 179 14.81 -33.41 44.41
N VAL A 180 14.27 -32.59 45.30
CA VAL A 180 14.36 -32.82 46.76
C VAL A 180 13.06 -33.44 47.24
N SER A 181 13.10 -34.71 47.56
CA SER A 181 12.02 -35.39 48.27
C SER A 181 11.89 -34.77 49.67
N TYR A 182 10.87 -33.93 49.88
CA TYR A 182 10.53 -33.42 51.23
C TYR A 182 9.97 -34.57 52.03
N THR A 183 10.83 -35.21 52.83
CA THR A 183 10.43 -36.20 53.81
C THR A 183 10.27 -35.61 55.24
N HIS A 184 10.28 -34.30 55.36
CA HIS A 184 10.06 -33.65 56.68
C HIS A 184 9.13 -32.44 56.54
N LEU A 185 7.89 -32.62 56.87
CA LEU A 185 7.09 -31.70 57.68
C LEU A 185 7.29 -31.92 59.11
#